data_8473375cf6d4ee5d4b15a3512ff2c017
#
_entry.id   8473375cf6d4ee5d4b15a3512ff2c017
#
_cell.length_a   1.000
_cell.length_b   1.000
_cell.length_c   1.000
_cell.angle_alpha   90.00
_cell.angle_beta   90.00
_cell.angle_gamma   90.00
#
_symmetry.space_group_name_H-M   'P 1'
#
loop_
_entity.id
_entity.type
_entity.pdbx_description
1 polymer ?
#
loop_
_entity_poly.entity_id
_entity_poly.type
_entity_poly.pdbx_seq_one_letter_code
_entity_poly.pdbx_strand_id
1 'polypeptide(L)'
;MHYWIIRAGEGGKYFDDFVKHDVVAIGWQLKDLKSVESKAVLQQIYRKVYPKDSKATVGINVGQLWTFAKDIEIGDLILTPNPLNRTIYLGKIKSEYKYSSQSLGDLYHSYKHRRKIVWEKEVSRDLFSQDMKNSIGSTLTVFNIDKYAGEIEAVLSGKSTGTVAKSRIKFPTKAKEEVAIGEPIDFEGLTNAPMEENGVIFLFGKLHDRMGIRIKAIRKGFPDAVGEVWIKDRLYPRTIEFEFRSSDFKRHGHNPDKCDIIVCWEHDWRDCPENLFIIELKSELANYIQ
;
A
#
# COMPACT_ATOMS: atom_id res chain seq x y z
N MET A 1 7.38 24.89 12.39
CA MET A 1 7.72 23.58 11.82
C MET A 1 6.42 22.79 11.72
N HIS A 2 6.09 22.38 10.52
CA HIS A 2 4.91 21.56 10.21
C HIS A 2 5.35 20.17 9.72
N TYR A 3 4.38 19.23 9.73
CA TYR A 3 4.60 17.84 9.35
C TYR A 3 3.71 17.53 8.13
N TRP A 4 4.33 17.00 7.09
CA TRP A 4 3.67 16.75 5.82
C TRP A 4 3.95 15.35 5.30
N ILE A 5 2.96 14.76 4.64
CA ILE A 5 3.21 13.63 3.74
C ILE A 5 3.46 14.18 2.34
N ILE A 6 4.50 13.69 1.67
CA ILE A 6 4.71 13.86 0.23
C ILE A 6 5.00 12.48 -0.37
N ARG A 7 4.13 12.02 -1.26
CA ARG A 7 4.27 10.73 -1.89
C ARG A 7 5.15 10.81 -3.13
N ALA A 8 5.99 9.80 -3.31
CA ALA A 8 6.90 9.67 -4.44
C ALA A 8 6.23 9.00 -5.66
N GLY A 9 5.10 9.56 -6.10
CA GLY A 9 4.28 9.01 -7.18
C GLY A 9 3.36 7.87 -6.74
N GLU A 10 2.61 7.36 -7.70
CA GLU A 10 1.72 6.21 -7.49
C GLU A 10 2.53 4.98 -7.10
N GLY A 11 2.10 4.26 -6.07
CA GLY A 11 2.81 3.08 -5.56
C GLY A 11 4.25 3.32 -5.08
N GLY A 12 4.67 4.58 -4.90
CA GLY A 12 6.06 4.90 -4.51
C GLY A 12 7.07 4.82 -5.66
N LYS A 13 6.62 4.82 -6.91
CA LYS A 13 7.43 4.60 -8.12
C LYS A 13 8.72 5.44 -8.18
N TYR A 14 8.72 6.65 -7.64
CA TYR A 14 9.87 7.55 -7.68
C TYR A 14 10.58 7.68 -6.33
N PHE A 15 10.35 6.72 -5.43
CA PHE A 15 10.92 6.77 -4.09
C PHE A 15 12.46 6.81 -4.11
N ASP A 16 13.07 5.92 -4.88
CA ASP A 16 14.53 5.84 -5.00
C ASP A 16 15.14 7.11 -5.59
N ASP A 17 14.45 7.74 -6.56
CA ASP A 17 14.89 9.03 -7.10
C ASP A 17 14.80 10.15 -6.06
N PHE A 18 13.76 10.16 -5.22
CA PHE A 18 13.64 11.13 -4.14
C PHE A 18 14.82 11.02 -3.18
N VAL A 19 15.15 9.80 -2.78
CA VAL A 19 16.24 9.53 -1.84
C VAL A 19 17.60 9.81 -2.48
N LYS A 20 17.83 9.29 -3.70
CA LYS A 20 19.12 9.43 -4.41
C LYS A 20 19.49 10.87 -4.72
N HIS A 21 18.52 11.73 -4.96
CA HIS A 21 18.75 13.10 -5.40
C HIS A 21 18.43 14.15 -4.33
N ASP A 22 18.13 13.73 -3.10
CA ASP A 22 17.77 14.61 -1.97
C ASP A 22 16.65 15.59 -2.36
N VAL A 23 15.57 15.07 -2.93
CA VAL A 23 14.48 15.87 -3.45
C VAL A 23 13.12 15.28 -3.08
N VAL A 24 12.13 16.13 -2.90
CA VAL A 24 10.72 15.79 -3.00
C VAL A 24 10.09 16.53 -4.14
N ALA A 25 9.18 15.90 -4.87
CA ALA A 25 8.62 16.45 -6.09
C ALA A 25 7.16 16.02 -6.31
N ILE A 26 6.44 16.81 -7.11
CA ILE A 26 5.05 16.51 -7.50
C ILE A 26 4.88 16.60 -9.02
N GLY A 27 3.98 15.77 -9.57
CA GLY A 27 3.88 15.44 -11.00
C GLY A 27 2.77 16.15 -11.79
N TRP A 28 2.14 17.22 -11.29
CA TRP A 28 1.16 17.95 -12.09
C TRP A 28 1.82 18.72 -13.24
N GLN A 29 1.18 18.68 -14.44
CA GLN A 29 1.71 19.27 -15.67
C GLN A 29 1.43 20.78 -15.78
N LEU A 30 1.60 21.52 -14.69
CA LEU A 30 1.48 22.96 -14.69
C LEU A 30 2.86 23.63 -14.93
N LYS A 31 2.80 24.91 -15.32
CA LYS A 31 3.99 25.76 -15.38
C LYS A 31 4.43 26.18 -13.97
N ASP A 32 5.50 26.95 -13.87
CA ASP A 32 6.00 27.47 -12.61
C ASP A 32 4.91 28.16 -11.78
N LEU A 33 4.79 27.77 -10.53
CA LEU A 33 3.80 28.30 -9.58
C LEU A 33 4.37 29.43 -8.70
N LYS A 34 5.63 29.81 -8.89
CA LYS A 34 6.30 30.81 -8.05
C LYS A 34 5.58 32.15 -8.05
N SER A 35 5.11 32.60 -9.21
CA SER A 35 4.41 33.87 -9.39
C SER A 35 2.89 33.81 -9.17
N VAL A 36 2.33 32.65 -8.82
CA VAL A 36 0.89 32.51 -8.58
C VAL A 36 0.55 33.08 -7.21
N GLU A 37 -0.32 34.10 -7.17
CA GLU A 37 -0.59 34.91 -5.98
C GLU A 37 -1.76 34.38 -5.13
N SER A 38 -2.65 33.56 -5.70
CA SER A 38 -3.79 33.02 -4.95
C SER A 38 -4.25 31.66 -5.45
N LYS A 39 -4.95 30.92 -4.55
CA LYS A 39 -5.61 29.65 -4.92
C LYS A 39 -6.63 29.82 -6.03
N ALA A 40 -7.30 30.98 -6.12
CA ALA A 40 -8.27 31.25 -7.17
C ALA A 40 -7.59 31.35 -8.55
N VAL A 41 -6.46 32.03 -8.63
CA VAL A 41 -5.64 32.11 -9.86
C VAL A 41 -5.11 30.72 -10.22
N LEU A 42 -4.61 29.96 -9.24
CA LEU A 42 -4.14 28.59 -9.45
C LEU A 42 -5.26 27.69 -9.99
N GLN A 43 -6.49 27.84 -9.47
CA GLN A 43 -7.64 27.07 -9.94
C GLN A 43 -7.98 27.37 -11.41
N GLN A 44 -7.87 28.61 -11.86
CA GLN A 44 -8.07 28.98 -13.26
C GLN A 44 -6.98 28.36 -14.16
N ILE A 45 -5.71 28.39 -13.71
CA ILE A 45 -4.60 27.77 -14.43
C ILE A 45 -4.81 26.26 -14.52
N TYR A 46 -5.18 25.61 -13.40
CA TYR A 46 -5.43 24.18 -13.32
C TYR A 46 -6.51 23.73 -14.30
N ARG A 47 -7.65 24.43 -14.34
CA ARG A 47 -8.78 24.10 -15.23
C ARG A 47 -8.43 24.18 -16.72
N LYS A 48 -7.48 25.03 -17.12
CA LYS A 48 -7.00 25.11 -18.51
C LYS A 48 -6.20 23.86 -18.90
N VAL A 49 -5.50 23.25 -17.96
CA VAL A 49 -4.68 22.04 -18.20
C VAL A 49 -5.51 20.77 -18.02
N TYR A 50 -6.42 20.75 -17.06
CA TYR A 50 -7.27 19.61 -16.70
C TYR A 50 -8.78 19.97 -16.81
N PRO A 51 -9.29 20.21 -18.01
CA PRO A 51 -10.67 20.72 -18.20
C PRO A 51 -11.75 19.68 -17.86
N LYS A 52 -11.39 18.39 -17.81
CA LYS A 52 -12.32 17.28 -17.53
C LYS A 52 -12.48 16.97 -16.05
N ASP A 53 -11.64 17.54 -15.19
CA ASP A 53 -11.70 17.26 -13.75
C ASP A 53 -12.96 17.86 -13.11
N SER A 54 -13.57 17.10 -12.21
CA SER A 54 -14.72 17.55 -11.44
C SER A 54 -14.37 18.77 -10.55
N LYS A 55 -15.37 19.54 -10.13
CA LYS A 55 -15.17 20.66 -9.21
C LYS A 55 -14.47 20.23 -7.91
N ALA A 56 -14.82 19.06 -7.39
CA ALA A 56 -14.21 18.49 -6.19
C ALA A 56 -12.73 18.13 -6.43
N THR A 57 -12.42 17.41 -7.51
CA THR A 57 -11.06 17.05 -7.91
C THR A 57 -10.17 18.28 -8.07
N VAL A 58 -10.69 19.30 -8.76
CA VAL A 58 -9.98 20.59 -8.92
C VAL A 58 -9.66 21.22 -7.58
N GLY A 59 -10.61 21.26 -6.65
CA GLY A 59 -10.40 21.83 -5.31
C GLY A 59 -9.31 21.10 -4.53
N ILE A 60 -9.36 19.78 -4.55
CA ILE A 60 -8.38 18.91 -3.87
C ILE A 60 -6.98 19.12 -4.47
N ASN A 61 -6.84 19.02 -5.78
CA ASN A 61 -5.55 19.11 -6.45
C ASN A 61 -4.93 20.51 -6.38
N VAL A 62 -5.74 21.54 -6.50
CA VAL A 62 -5.31 22.94 -6.30
C VAL A 62 -4.84 23.15 -4.86
N GLY A 63 -5.52 22.55 -3.87
CA GLY A 63 -5.08 22.56 -2.48
C GLY A 63 -3.69 21.96 -2.31
N GLN A 64 -3.47 20.76 -2.83
CA GLN A 64 -2.17 20.07 -2.75
C GLN A 64 -1.04 20.82 -3.46
N LEU A 65 -1.32 21.35 -4.66
CA LEU A 65 -0.35 22.16 -5.43
C LEU A 65 0.03 23.45 -4.68
N TRP A 66 -0.96 24.11 -4.10
CA TRP A 66 -0.75 25.32 -3.30
C TRP A 66 0.11 25.00 -2.08
N THR A 67 -0.27 23.98 -1.33
CA THR A 67 0.48 23.53 -0.15
C THR A 67 1.92 23.25 -0.51
N PHE A 68 2.16 22.48 -1.56
CA PHE A 68 3.54 22.15 -1.98
C PHE A 68 4.34 23.40 -2.39
N ALA A 69 3.72 24.34 -3.11
CA ALA A 69 4.43 25.49 -3.65
C ALA A 69 4.56 26.67 -2.65
N LYS A 70 3.60 26.82 -1.72
CA LYS A 70 3.46 28.04 -0.90
C LYS A 70 3.45 27.81 0.60
N ASP A 71 2.79 26.72 1.09
CA ASP A 71 2.60 26.54 2.52
C ASP A 71 3.76 25.80 3.19
N ILE A 72 4.43 24.87 2.48
CA ILE A 72 5.61 24.16 3.00
C ILE A 72 6.78 25.11 3.09
N GLU A 73 7.43 25.14 4.26
CA GLU A 73 8.55 26.03 4.57
C GLU A 73 9.87 25.27 4.76
N ILE A 74 10.98 25.99 4.69
CA ILE A 74 12.31 25.44 5.04
C ILE A 74 12.31 25.06 6.51
N GLY A 75 12.76 23.85 6.81
CA GLY A 75 12.76 23.28 8.17
C GLY A 75 11.54 22.41 8.49
N ASP A 76 10.49 22.43 7.66
CA ASP A 76 9.37 21.51 7.82
C ASP A 76 9.78 20.06 7.60
N LEU A 77 9.14 19.16 8.33
CA LEU A 77 9.43 17.73 8.31
C LEU A 77 8.51 17.02 7.34
N ILE A 78 9.12 16.29 6.43
CA ILE A 78 8.44 15.50 5.41
C ILE A 78 8.54 14.02 5.75
N LEU A 79 7.44 13.33 5.60
CA LEU A 79 7.35 11.88 5.62
C LEU A 79 7.04 11.39 4.21
N THR A 80 7.91 10.55 3.65
CA THR A 80 7.69 9.91 2.36
C THR A 80 7.59 8.41 2.56
N PRO A 81 6.38 7.82 2.38
CA PRO A 81 6.19 6.38 2.51
C PRO A 81 6.87 5.62 1.36
N ASN A 82 7.53 4.51 1.71
CA ASN A 82 7.94 3.47 0.78
C ASN A 82 7.00 2.26 0.95
N PRO A 83 6.04 2.07 0.05
CA PRO A 83 5.08 0.96 0.17
C PRO A 83 5.74 -0.41 0.04
N LEU A 84 6.80 -0.53 -0.78
CA LEU A 84 7.46 -1.81 -1.05
C LEU A 84 8.11 -2.40 0.22
N ASN A 85 8.75 -1.56 1.02
CA ASN A 85 9.48 -1.99 2.22
C ASN A 85 8.72 -1.71 3.52
N ARG A 86 7.51 -1.14 3.45
CA ARG A 86 6.74 -0.67 4.63
C ARG A 86 7.56 0.25 5.53
N THR A 87 8.39 1.09 4.92
CA THR A 87 9.18 2.08 5.64
C THR A 87 8.69 3.49 5.31
N ILE A 88 9.10 4.43 6.12
CA ILE A 88 8.84 5.86 5.95
C ILE A 88 10.15 6.57 6.11
N TYR A 89 10.52 7.36 5.11
CA TYR A 89 11.66 8.25 5.20
C TYR A 89 11.23 9.60 5.73
N LEU A 90 11.95 10.06 6.73
CA LEU A 90 11.75 11.36 7.36
C LEU A 90 12.91 12.27 6.99
N GLY A 91 12.59 13.48 6.59
CA GLY A 91 13.60 14.46 6.22
C GLY A 91 13.10 15.89 6.37
N LYS A 92 14.02 16.84 6.40
CA LYS A 92 13.72 18.27 6.52
C LYS A 92 13.90 19.01 5.22
N ILE A 93 12.93 19.83 4.87
CA ILE A 93 13.02 20.75 3.72
C ILE A 93 14.19 21.70 3.87
N LYS A 94 14.99 21.81 2.82
CA LYS A 94 16.20 22.66 2.75
C LYS A 94 16.15 23.72 1.68
N SER A 95 15.12 23.77 0.86
CA SER A 95 14.97 24.82 -0.16
C SER A 95 13.55 25.33 -0.26
N GLU A 96 13.45 26.57 -0.75
CA GLU A 96 12.21 27.06 -1.33
C GLU A 96 11.73 26.18 -2.48
N TYR A 97 10.45 26.36 -2.85
CA TYR A 97 9.89 25.75 -4.05
C TYR A 97 10.67 26.15 -5.31
N LYS A 98 10.95 25.19 -6.18
CA LYS A 98 11.61 25.39 -7.47
C LYS A 98 10.91 24.61 -8.57
N TYR A 99 10.67 25.29 -9.70
CA TYR A 99 10.26 24.66 -10.93
C TYR A 99 11.52 24.33 -11.77
N SER A 100 11.72 23.08 -12.15
CA SER A 100 12.92 22.65 -12.85
C SER A 100 12.60 21.57 -13.88
N SER A 101 13.14 21.75 -15.10
CA SER A 101 13.11 20.74 -16.15
C SER A 101 14.38 19.86 -16.19
N GLN A 102 15.30 20.05 -15.25
CA GLN A 102 16.50 19.22 -15.12
C GLN A 102 16.09 17.76 -14.88
N SER A 103 16.68 16.83 -15.61
CA SER A 103 16.50 15.40 -15.38
C SER A 103 17.06 14.98 -14.02
N LEU A 104 16.33 14.13 -13.31
CA LEU A 104 16.77 13.49 -12.07
C LEU A 104 16.23 12.04 -12.13
N GLY A 105 17.01 11.12 -12.72
CA GLY A 105 16.59 9.73 -12.89
C GLY A 105 15.26 9.63 -13.65
N ASP A 106 14.37 8.76 -13.21
CA ASP A 106 13.04 8.55 -13.79
C ASP A 106 12.02 9.67 -13.48
N LEU A 107 12.35 10.61 -12.57
CA LEU A 107 11.57 11.85 -12.33
C LEU A 107 11.49 12.80 -13.53
N TYR A 108 11.80 12.33 -14.67
CA TYR A 108 12.30 12.98 -15.85
C TYR A 108 11.40 14.07 -16.46
N HIS A 109 10.17 13.79 -16.80
CA HIS A 109 9.37 14.73 -17.60
C HIS A 109 8.21 15.40 -16.87
N SER A 110 7.71 14.81 -15.81
CA SER A 110 6.49 15.23 -15.16
C SER A 110 6.69 15.85 -13.77
N TYR A 111 7.77 15.52 -13.07
CA TYR A 111 8.02 15.97 -11.69
C TYR A 111 8.89 17.23 -11.64
N LYS A 112 8.35 18.32 -12.20
CA LYS A 112 9.06 19.62 -12.33
C LYS A 112 8.94 20.50 -11.11
N HIS A 113 7.91 20.31 -10.28
CA HIS A 113 7.71 21.04 -9.03
C HIS A 113 8.49 20.34 -7.94
N ARG A 114 9.54 21.00 -7.38
CA ARG A 114 10.55 20.34 -6.54
C ARG A 114 10.91 21.18 -5.33
N ARG A 115 11.38 20.48 -4.28
CA ARG A 115 12.08 21.07 -3.13
C ARG A 115 13.23 20.18 -2.73
N LYS A 116 14.35 20.74 -2.31
CA LYS A 116 15.44 19.98 -1.71
C LYS A 116 15.09 19.57 -0.30
N ILE A 117 15.52 18.37 0.07
CA ILE A 117 15.33 17.77 1.38
C ILE A 117 16.65 17.19 1.88
N VAL A 118 16.83 17.09 3.18
CA VAL A 118 17.86 16.25 3.78
C VAL A 118 17.14 15.15 4.54
N TRP A 119 17.37 13.93 4.12
CA TRP A 119 16.83 12.75 4.77
C TRP A 119 17.57 12.52 6.10
N GLU A 120 16.84 12.34 7.18
CA GLU A 120 17.38 12.20 8.54
C GLU A 120 17.25 10.77 9.06
N LYS A 121 16.15 10.09 8.72
CA LYS A 121 15.87 8.77 9.29
C LYS A 121 14.92 7.96 8.41
N GLU A 122 15.18 6.66 8.34
CA GLU A 122 14.24 5.67 7.87
C GLU A 122 13.65 4.94 9.08
N VAL A 123 12.35 4.74 9.10
CA VAL A 123 11.65 4.04 10.17
C VAL A 123 10.63 3.07 9.61
N SER A 124 10.34 2.00 10.36
CA SER A 124 9.22 1.13 10.00
C SER A 124 7.89 1.86 10.17
N ARG A 125 6.99 1.71 9.19
CA ARG A 125 5.60 2.18 9.28
C ARG A 125 4.88 1.62 10.51
N ASP A 126 5.28 0.44 10.98
CA ASP A 126 4.64 -0.24 12.10
C ASP A 126 4.93 0.40 13.47
N LEU A 127 5.87 1.34 13.53
CA LEU A 127 6.12 2.13 14.74
C LEU A 127 5.03 3.16 15.04
N PHE A 128 4.13 3.41 14.09
CA PHE A 128 3.06 4.40 14.19
C PHE A 128 1.72 3.75 14.59
N SER A 129 0.86 4.57 15.19
CA SER A 129 -0.51 4.16 15.54
C SER A 129 -1.33 3.74 14.31
N GLN A 130 -2.42 3.01 14.53
CA GLN A 130 -3.30 2.62 13.44
C GLN A 130 -3.92 3.84 12.73
N ASP A 131 -4.30 4.88 13.49
CA ASP A 131 -4.85 6.11 12.94
C ASP A 131 -3.86 6.82 12.01
N MET A 132 -2.59 6.89 12.40
CA MET A 132 -1.55 7.45 11.54
C MET A 132 -1.29 6.55 10.32
N LYS A 133 -1.26 5.23 10.49
CA LYS A 133 -1.14 4.27 9.37
C LYS A 133 -2.27 4.44 8.35
N ASN A 134 -3.52 4.63 8.81
CA ASN A 134 -4.66 4.89 7.95
C ASN A 134 -4.51 6.23 7.20
N SER A 135 -4.05 7.27 7.90
CA SER A 135 -3.78 8.57 7.26
C SER A 135 -2.66 8.49 6.21
N ILE A 136 -1.58 7.75 6.51
CA ILE A 136 -0.51 7.45 5.54
C ILE A 136 -1.06 6.65 4.35
N GLY A 137 -2.08 5.83 4.54
CA GLY A 137 -2.80 5.09 3.49
C GLY A 137 -3.66 5.95 2.54
N SER A 138 -3.88 7.25 2.84
CA SER A 138 -4.66 8.16 1.98
C SER A 138 -4.12 8.23 0.55
N THR A 139 -4.98 8.48 -0.42
CA THR A 139 -4.61 8.64 -1.84
C THR A 139 -4.03 10.02 -2.18
N LEU A 140 -4.06 10.98 -1.25
CA LEU A 140 -3.53 12.32 -1.46
C LEU A 140 -2.00 12.30 -1.59
N THR A 141 -1.46 13.09 -2.50
CA THR A 141 -0.01 13.20 -2.73
C THR A 141 0.67 14.10 -1.70
N VAL A 142 0.04 15.23 -1.35
CA VAL A 142 0.57 16.23 -0.39
C VAL A 142 -0.51 16.57 0.62
N PHE A 143 -0.25 16.36 1.92
CA PHE A 143 -1.18 16.75 2.97
C PHE A 143 -0.52 16.93 4.33
N ASN A 144 -1.16 17.72 5.18
CA ASN A 144 -0.70 18.00 6.55
C ASN A 144 -1.01 16.85 7.50
N ILE A 145 -0.08 16.58 8.41
CA ILE A 145 -0.18 15.57 9.45
C ILE A 145 0.22 16.09 10.84
N ASP A 146 0.11 17.38 11.08
CA ASP A 146 0.47 18.02 12.36
C ASP A 146 -0.22 17.39 13.57
N LYS A 147 -1.43 16.86 13.37
CA LYS A 147 -2.15 16.14 14.44
C LYS A 147 -1.38 14.94 15.00
N TYR A 148 -0.38 14.44 14.28
CA TYR A 148 0.49 13.35 14.71
C TYR A 148 1.90 13.81 15.13
N ALA A 149 2.12 15.12 15.30
CA ALA A 149 3.44 15.67 15.63
C ALA A 149 4.10 14.97 16.83
N GLY A 150 3.34 14.79 17.94
CA GLY A 150 3.87 14.12 19.13
C GLY A 150 4.27 12.65 18.89
N GLU A 151 3.54 11.95 18.03
CA GLU A 151 3.84 10.57 17.65
C GLU A 151 5.10 10.50 16.77
N ILE A 152 5.22 11.41 15.81
CA ILE A 152 6.38 11.51 14.92
C ILE A 152 7.65 11.82 15.72
N GLU A 153 7.60 12.78 16.64
CA GLU A 153 8.71 13.15 17.52
C GLU A 153 9.12 11.99 18.44
N ALA A 154 8.16 11.23 18.95
CA ALA A 154 8.44 10.04 19.75
C ALA A 154 9.21 9.00 18.94
N VAL A 155 8.80 8.74 17.69
CA VAL A 155 9.49 7.79 16.78
C VAL A 155 10.88 8.32 16.40
N LEU A 156 11.03 9.61 16.14
CA LEU A 156 12.34 10.23 15.88
C LEU A 156 13.29 10.08 17.07
N SER A 157 12.78 10.23 18.29
CA SER A 157 13.56 10.05 19.53
C SER A 157 13.76 8.59 19.95
N GLY A 158 13.35 7.63 19.11
CA GLY A 158 13.49 6.19 19.38
C GLY A 158 12.42 5.59 20.29
N LYS A 159 11.34 6.31 20.59
CA LYS A 159 10.17 5.81 21.31
C LYS A 159 9.12 5.35 20.30
N SER A 160 8.60 4.14 20.43
CA SER A 160 7.50 3.65 19.61
C SER A 160 6.17 4.03 20.25
N THR A 161 5.23 4.57 19.47
CA THR A 161 3.85 4.82 19.90
C THR A 161 2.87 3.79 19.32
N GLY A 162 3.31 3.06 18.29
CA GLY A 162 2.56 1.93 17.76
C GLY A 162 2.63 0.72 18.69
N THR A 163 1.58 -0.05 18.74
CA THR A 163 1.59 -1.39 19.33
C THR A 163 2.37 -2.36 18.45
N VAL A 164 3.65 -2.10 18.24
CA VAL A 164 4.53 -3.18 17.79
C VAL A 164 4.58 -4.15 18.98
N ALA A 165 3.93 -5.27 18.84
CA ALA A 165 4.05 -6.33 19.81
C ALA A 165 5.55 -6.61 19.99
N LYS A 166 6.11 -6.15 21.13
CA LYS A 166 7.51 -6.44 21.44
C LYS A 166 7.62 -7.96 21.51
N SER A 167 8.21 -8.54 20.50
CA SER A 167 8.42 -9.98 20.48
C SER A 167 9.17 -10.40 21.74
N ARG A 168 8.62 -11.36 22.47
CA ARG A 168 9.33 -12.03 23.56
C ARG A 168 10.48 -12.90 23.03
N ILE A 169 10.47 -13.14 21.73
CA ILE A 169 11.47 -13.94 21.02
C ILE A 169 12.57 -12.99 20.54
N LYS A 170 13.82 -13.31 20.84
CA LYS A 170 14.99 -12.60 20.34
C LYS A 170 15.35 -13.16 18.97
N PHE A 171 15.08 -12.41 17.92
CA PHE A 171 15.44 -12.78 16.55
C PHE A 171 16.88 -12.32 16.21
N PRO A 172 17.59 -13.08 15.34
CA PRO A 172 18.81 -12.58 14.73
C PRO A 172 18.54 -11.31 13.92
N THR A 173 19.46 -10.35 13.96
CA THR A 173 19.32 -9.08 13.23
C THR A 173 19.72 -9.18 11.75
N LYS A 174 20.39 -10.24 11.34
CA LYS A 174 20.85 -10.47 9.97
C LYS A 174 20.02 -11.57 9.32
N ALA A 175 19.38 -11.26 8.19
CA ALA A 175 18.74 -12.23 7.34
C ALA A 175 19.78 -13.13 6.66
N LYS A 176 19.45 -14.39 6.42
CA LYS A 176 20.35 -15.36 5.78
C LYS A 176 20.29 -15.29 4.27
N GLU A 177 19.12 -15.02 3.70
CA GLU A 177 18.85 -14.96 2.26
C GLU A 177 17.81 -13.91 1.95
N GLU A 178 17.93 -13.30 0.76
CA GLU A 178 16.85 -12.54 0.14
C GLU A 178 16.01 -13.49 -0.70
N VAL A 179 14.72 -13.55 -0.43
CA VAL A 179 13.76 -14.39 -1.16
C VAL A 179 12.85 -13.48 -1.98
N ALA A 180 12.46 -13.93 -3.17
CA ALA A 180 11.48 -13.24 -3.98
C ALA A 180 10.14 -13.11 -3.19
N ILE A 181 9.54 -11.95 -3.24
CA ILE A 181 8.26 -11.64 -2.57
C ILE A 181 7.25 -11.11 -3.58
N GLY A 182 5.97 -11.37 -3.35
CA GLY A 182 4.88 -10.89 -4.19
C GLY A 182 4.60 -9.39 -4.03
N GLU A 183 3.61 -8.90 -4.77
CA GLU A 183 3.16 -7.51 -4.67
C GLU A 183 2.67 -7.16 -3.26
N PRO A 184 2.84 -5.91 -2.81
CA PRO A 184 2.34 -5.48 -1.50
C PRO A 184 0.81 -5.57 -1.39
N ILE A 185 0.32 -6.23 -0.34
CA ILE A 185 -1.12 -6.29 -0.01
C ILE A 185 -1.47 -5.73 1.37
N ASP A 186 -0.51 -5.74 2.29
CA ASP A 186 -0.61 -5.19 3.65
C ASP A 186 -1.89 -5.61 4.43
N PHE A 187 -2.13 -6.90 4.49
CA PHE A 187 -3.30 -7.45 5.15
C PHE A 187 -2.92 -8.21 6.44
N GLU A 188 -3.36 -7.73 7.59
CA GLU A 188 -3.23 -8.38 8.92
C GLU A 188 -1.85 -9.00 9.22
N GLY A 189 -0.78 -8.26 8.86
CA GLY A 189 0.60 -8.71 9.06
C GLY A 189 1.16 -9.60 7.95
N LEU A 190 0.36 -10.00 6.94
CA LEU A 190 0.84 -10.48 5.66
C LEU A 190 1.08 -9.28 4.75
N THR A 191 2.34 -8.97 4.50
CA THR A 191 2.72 -7.73 3.79
C THR A 191 2.62 -7.85 2.28
N ASN A 192 2.82 -9.06 1.75
CA ASN A 192 2.91 -9.31 0.31
C ASN A 192 1.98 -10.45 -0.12
N ALA A 193 1.55 -10.37 -1.35
CA ALA A 193 0.70 -11.36 -1.98
C ALA A 193 1.33 -12.76 -2.01
N PRO A 194 0.54 -13.82 -1.96
CA PRO A 194 1.01 -15.16 -2.24
C PRO A 194 1.76 -15.24 -3.56
N MET A 195 2.79 -16.06 -3.61
CA MET A 195 3.48 -16.44 -4.85
C MET A 195 3.38 -17.93 -5.13
N GLU A 196 2.84 -18.68 -4.19
CA GLU A 196 2.67 -20.13 -4.24
C GLU A 196 1.53 -20.57 -3.29
N GLU A 197 1.15 -21.82 -3.35
CA GLU A 197 0.05 -22.44 -2.61
C GLU A 197 0.12 -22.23 -1.09
N ASN A 198 1.30 -22.37 -0.47
CA ASN A 198 1.47 -22.14 0.98
C ASN A 198 1.10 -20.71 1.39
N GLY A 199 1.36 -19.73 0.52
CA GLY A 199 0.94 -18.35 0.73
C GLY A 199 -0.57 -18.20 0.65
N VAL A 200 -1.24 -18.95 -0.26
CA VAL A 200 -2.70 -19.01 -0.38
C VAL A 200 -3.32 -19.58 0.90
N ILE A 201 -2.80 -20.70 1.40
CA ILE A 201 -3.25 -21.31 2.66
C ILE A 201 -3.12 -20.32 3.82
N PHE A 202 -1.98 -19.62 3.92
CA PHE A 202 -1.75 -18.66 4.99
C PHE A 202 -2.70 -17.47 4.94
N LEU A 203 -2.93 -16.91 3.75
CA LEU A 203 -3.88 -15.80 3.57
C LEU A 203 -5.32 -16.24 3.84
N PHE A 204 -5.72 -17.41 3.34
CA PHE A 204 -7.03 -17.98 3.62
C PHE A 204 -7.23 -18.22 5.12
N GLY A 205 -6.20 -18.67 5.84
CA GLY A 205 -6.24 -18.82 7.29
C GLY A 205 -6.56 -17.51 8.05
N LYS A 206 -6.34 -16.34 7.43
CA LYS A 206 -6.72 -15.02 7.98
C LYS A 206 -8.13 -14.59 7.58
N LEU A 207 -8.67 -15.12 6.49
CA LEU A 207 -9.91 -14.66 5.88
C LEU A 207 -11.11 -15.59 6.13
N HIS A 208 -10.87 -16.89 6.31
CA HIS A 208 -11.92 -17.91 6.26
C HIS A 208 -13.11 -17.66 7.21
N ASP A 209 -12.83 -17.18 8.43
CA ASP A 209 -13.90 -16.91 9.41
C ASP A 209 -14.79 -15.75 8.95
N ARG A 210 -14.22 -14.72 8.35
CA ARG A 210 -14.96 -13.59 7.76
C ARG A 210 -15.78 -13.99 6.53
N MET A 211 -15.36 -15.05 5.85
CA MET A 211 -16.08 -15.65 4.71
C MET A 211 -17.17 -16.64 5.16
N GLY A 212 -17.35 -16.82 6.47
CA GLY A 212 -18.29 -17.80 7.01
C GLY A 212 -17.85 -19.26 6.82
N ILE A 213 -16.55 -19.51 6.76
CA ILE A 213 -15.93 -20.81 6.60
C ILE A 213 -15.21 -21.21 7.88
N ARG A 214 -15.46 -22.39 8.39
CA ARG A 214 -14.78 -22.96 9.56
C ARG A 214 -13.91 -24.13 9.14
N ILE A 215 -12.64 -24.10 9.47
CA ILE A 215 -11.68 -25.17 9.14
C ILE A 215 -11.66 -26.19 10.27
N LYS A 216 -11.85 -27.46 9.92
CA LYS A 216 -11.72 -28.60 10.84
C LYS A 216 -10.33 -29.22 10.83
N ALA A 217 -9.75 -29.36 9.64
CA ALA A 217 -8.42 -29.93 9.48
C ALA A 217 -7.78 -29.50 8.18
N ILE A 218 -6.47 -29.32 8.19
CA ILE A 218 -5.60 -29.17 7.02
C ILE A 218 -4.74 -30.44 6.96
N ARG A 219 -4.55 -30.99 5.76
CA ARG A 219 -3.90 -32.29 5.54
C ARG A 219 -2.82 -32.18 4.48
N LYS A 220 -1.98 -33.20 4.40
CA LYS A 220 -1.16 -33.45 3.22
C LYS A 220 -1.95 -34.34 2.27
N GLY A 221 -2.14 -33.90 1.07
CA GLY A 221 -2.80 -34.68 0.03
C GLY A 221 -4.31 -34.41 -0.09
N PHE A 222 -4.76 -34.65 -1.27
CA PHE A 222 -6.06 -34.29 -1.82
C PHE A 222 -7.27 -34.88 -1.08
N PRO A 223 -8.30 -34.09 -0.77
CA PRO A 223 -8.28 -32.63 -0.71
C PRO A 223 -7.51 -32.11 0.52
N ASP A 224 -6.92 -30.93 0.40
CA ASP A 224 -6.01 -30.33 1.39
C ASP A 224 -6.65 -30.02 2.73
N ALA A 225 -7.94 -29.68 2.71
CA ALA A 225 -8.64 -29.36 3.94
C ALA A 225 -10.08 -29.89 3.96
N VAL A 226 -10.60 -30.02 5.17
CA VAL A 226 -12.03 -30.22 5.43
C VAL A 226 -12.52 -29.11 6.34
N GLY A 227 -13.68 -28.58 6.01
CA GLY A 227 -14.28 -27.49 6.74
C GLY A 227 -15.81 -27.55 6.75
N GLU A 228 -16.41 -26.47 7.21
CA GLU A 228 -17.84 -26.26 7.21
C GLU A 228 -18.14 -24.84 6.73
N VAL A 229 -19.15 -24.67 5.91
CA VAL A 229 -19.58 -23.38 5.39
C VAL A 229 -20.97 -23.04 5.93
N TRP A 230 -21.13 -21.80 6.41
CA TRP A 230 -22.44 -21.28 6.77
C TRP A 230 -23.27 -21.03 5.52
N ILE A 231 -24.40 -21.74 5.40
CA ILE A 231 -25.40 -21.50 4.34
C ILE A 231 -26.72 -21.26 5.06
N LYS A 232 -27.22 -20.03 5.00
CA LYS A 232 -28.35 -19.56 5.81
C LYS A 232 -28.04 -19.78 7.29
N ASP A 233 -28.77 -20.66 7.98
CA ASP A 233 -28.69 -20.90 9.42
C ASP A 233 -28.00 -22.21 9.78
N ARG A 234 -27.30 -22.86 8.85
CA ARG A 234 -26.71 -24.19 9.03
C ARG A 234 -25.29 -24.28 8.50
N LEU A 235 -24.50 -25.13 9.16
CA LEU A 235 -23.16 -25.51 8.71
C LEU A 235 -23.22 -26.75 7.84
N TYR A 236 -22.59 -26.68 6.68
CA TYR A 236 -22.49 -27.79 5.74
C TYR A 236 -21.02 -28.18 5.57
N PRO A 237 -20.69 -29.49 5.71
CA PRO A 237 -19.32 -29.96 5.50
C PRO A 237 -18.92 -29.74 4.04
N ARG A 238 -17.64 -29.32 3.86
CA ARG A 238 -17.03 -29.09 2.54
C ARG A 238 -15.59 -29.56 2.55
N THR A 239 -15.18 -30.09 1.43
CA THR A 239 -13.78 -30.36 1.11
C THR A 239 -13.19 -29.18 0.36
N ILE A 240 -11.94 -28.85 0.64
CA ILE A 240 -11.27 -27.65 0.14
C ILE A 240 -9.90 -28.06 -0.40
N GLU A 241 -9.57 -27.57 -1.59
CA GLU A 241 -8.25 -27.64 -2.18
C GLU A 241 -7.64 -26.26 -2.30
N PHE A 242 -6.35 -26.13 -2.07
CA PHE A 242 -5.64 -24.87 -2.23
C PHE A 242 -4.74 -24.93 -3.45
N GLU A 243 -4.78 -23.88 -4.24
CA GLU A 243 -3.95 -23.77 -5.45
C GLU A 243 -3.46 -22.32 -5.61
N PHE A 244 -2.31 -22.13 -6.22
CA PHE A 244 -1.90 -20.78 -6.59
C PHE A 244 -2.79 -20.25 -7.73
N ARG A 245 -3.00 -21.07 -8.77
CA ARG A 245 -3.96 -20.82 -9.84
C ARG A 245 -5.02 -21.91 -9.87
N SER A 246 -6.24 -21.55 -10.14
CA SER A 246 -7.34 -22.55 -10.19
C SER A 246 -7.10 -23.66 -11.23
N SER A 247 -6.39 -23.36 -12.34
CA SER A 247 -6.04 -24.35 -13.36
C SER A 247 -5.02 -25.39 -12.88
N ASP A 248 -4.30 -25.14 -11.80
CA ASP A 248 -3.34 -26.08 -11.21
C ASP A 248 -4.04 -27.32 -10.69
N PHE A 249 -5.30 -27.20 -10.22
CA PHE A 249 -6.15 -28.34 -9.84
C PHE A 249 -6.24 -29.41 -10.95
N LYS A 250 -6.49 -28.97 -12.18
CA LYS A 250 -6.51 -29.86 -13.34
C LYS A 250 -5.11 -30.40 -13.67
N ARG A 251 -4.09 -29.56 -13.55
CA ARG A 251 -2.70 -29.96 -13.81
C ARG A 251 -2.20 -31.02 -12.84
N HIS A 252 -2.63 -30.95 -11.57
CA HIS A 252 -2.30 -31.93 -10.54
C HIS A 252 -3.12 -33.24 -10.69
N GLY A 253 -4.07 -33.29 -11.63
CA GLY A 253 -4.88 -34.49 -11.89
C GLY A 253 -5.94 -34.79 -10.81
N HIS A 254 -6.35 -33.77 -10.08
CA HIS A 254 -7.38 -33.90 -9.03
C HIS A 254 -8.75 -34.20 -9.62
N ASN A 255 -9.54 -35.00 -8.89
CA ASN A 255 -10.89 -35.37 -9.32
C ASN A 255 -11.92 -34.33 -8.82
N PRO A 256 -12.62 -33.61 -9.72
CA PRO A 256 -13.65 -32.64 -9.36
C PRO A 256 -14.79 -33.17 -8.50
N ASP A 257 -15.11 -34.45 -8.63
CA ASP A 257 -16.21 -35.08 -7.84
C ASP A 257 -15.85 -35.32 -6.38
N LYS A 258 -14.58 -35.10 -6.01
CA LYS A 258 -14.06 -35.29 -4.65
C LYS A 258 -13.67 -34.00 -3.93
N CYS A 259 -13.96 -32.87 -4.54
CA CYS A 259 -13.69 -31.56 -3.99
C CYS A 259 -14.90 -30.64 -4.15
N ASP A 260 -15.23 -29.86 -3.14
CA ASP A 260 -16.33 -28.90 -3.18
C ASP A 260 -15.85 -27.50 -3.54
N ILE A 261 -14.68 -27.10 -3.01
CA ILE A 261 -14.20 -25.72 -3.07
C ILE A 261 -12.73 -25.71 -3.46
N ILE A 262 -12.37 -24.89 -4.44
CA ILE A 262 -10.99 -24.51 -4.72
C ILE A 262 -10.78 -23.10 -4.20
N VAL A 263 -9.80 -22.92 -3.31
CA VAL A 263 -9.33 -21.61 -2.88
C VAL A 263 -8.02 -21.32 -3.60
N CYS A 264 -7.99 -20.24 -4.40
CA CYS A 264 -6.80 -19.89 -5.18
C CYS A 264 -6.44 -18.41 -5.02
N TRP A 265 -5.20 -18.06 -5.37
CA TRP A 265 -4.82 -16.66 -5.48
C TRP A 265 -5.43 -16.04 -6.74
N GLU A 266 -5.37 -16.75 -7.87
CA GLU A 266 -5.78 -16.29 -9.19
C GLU A 266 -6.66 -17.32 -9.90
N HIS A 267 -7.86 -16.92 -10.36
CA HIS A 267 -8.76 -17.80 -11.10
C HIS A 267 -8.52 -17.66 -12.60
N ASP A 268 -7.86 -18.64 -13.21
CA ASP A 268 -7.52 -18.69 -14.63
C ASP A 268 -8.12 -19.87 -15.40
N TRP A 269 -8.91 -20.73 -14.76
CA TRP A 269 -9.51 -21.92 -15.36
C TRP A 269 -10.87 -21.62 -15.99
N ARG A 270 -10.88 -21.33 -17.30
CA ARG A 270 -12.09 -20.90 -18.05
C ARG A 270 -13.20 -21.98 -18.13
N ASP A 271 -12.81 -23.23 -18.26
CA ASP A 271 -13.71 -24.42 -18.38
C ASP A 271 -13.79 -25.20 -17.07
N CYS A 272 -13.77 -24.50 -15.94
CA CYS A 272 -13.92 -25.11 -14.64
C CYS A 272 -15.28 -25.80 -14.51
N PRO A 273 -15.32 -27.06 -14.02
CA PRO A 273 -16.58 -27.78 -13.78
C PRO A 273 -17.51 -27.01 -12.84
N GLU A 274 -18.81 -26.97 -13.15
CA GLU A 274 -19.84 -26.25 -12.40
C GLU A 274 -20.04 -26.78 -10.96
N ASN A 275 -19.64 -28.01 -10.68
CA ASN A 275 -19.72 -28.60 -9.34
C ASN A 275 -18.59 -28.14 -8.40
N LEU A 276 -17.60 -27.40 -8.89
CA LEU A 276 -16.55 -26.81 -8.08
C LEU A 276 -16.86 -25.34 -7.78
N PHE A 277 -16.82 -24.96 -6.52
CA PHE A 277 -16.94 -23.57 -6.12
C PHE A 277 -15.55 -22.93 -6.02
N ILE A 278 -15.34 -21.83 -6.74
CA ILE A 278 -14.03 -21.13 -6.73
C ILE A 278 -14.08 -19.92 -5.80
N ILE A 279 -13.08 -19.83 -4.92
CA ILE A 279 -12.80 -18.65 -4.11
C ILE A 279 -11.46 -18.06 -4.56
N GLU A 280 -11.52 -16.96 -5.30
CA GLU A 280 -10.33 -16.23 -5.71
C GLU A 280 -9.96 -15.20 -4.64
N LEU A 281 -8.88 -15.43 -3.89
CA LEU A 281 -8.47 -14.56 -2.80
C LEU A 281 -8.01 -13.18 -3.26
N LYS A 282 -7.48 -13.05 -4.48
CA LYS A 282 -7.07 -11.78 -5.07
C LYS A 282 -8.24 -10.80 -5.19
N SER A 283 -9.38 -11.29 -5.65
CA SER A 283 -10.61 -10.49 -5.77
C SER A 283 -11.31 -10.29 -4.41
N GLU A 284 -11.38 -11.36 -3.61
CA GLU A 284 -12.03 -11.30 -2.31
C GLU A 284 -11.34 -10.38 -1.33
N LEU A 285 -10.00 -10.34 -1.35
CA LEU A 285 -9.20 -9.50 -0.47
C LEU A 285 -9.61 -8.01 -0.53
N ALA A 286 -10.01 -7.52 -1.71
CA ALA A 286 -10.46 -6.14 -1.89
C ALA A 286 -11.68 -5.79 -1.01
N ASN A 287 -12.51 -6.77 -0.64
CA ASN A 287 -13.67 -6.59 0.22
C ASN A 287 -13.29 -6.42 1.71
N TYR A 288 -12.06 -6.75 2.09
CA TYR A 288 -11.58 -6.79 3.48
C TYR A 288 -10.45 -5.80 3.77
N ILE A 289 -9.87 -5.19 2.75
CA ILE A 289 -8.90 -4.07 2.88
C ILE A 289 -9.70 -2.77 2.85
N GLN A 290 -10.01 -2.23 4.03
CA GLN A 290 -10.58 -0.88 4.21
C GLN A 290 -9.54 0.06 4.79
#